data_dea5daadd1904000645d123135ec7a8a
#
_entry.id   dea5daadd1904000645d123135ec7a8a
#
_cell.length_a   1.000
_cell.length_b   1.000
_cell.length_c   1.000
_cell.angle_alpha   90.00
_cell.angle_beta   90.00
_cell.angle_gamma   90.00
#
_symmetry.space_group_name_H-M   'P 1'
#
loop_
_entity.id
_entity.type
_entity.pdbx_description
1 polymer ?
#
loop_
_entity_poly.entity_id
_entity_poly.type
_entity_poly.pdbx_seq_one_letter_code
_entity_poly.pdbx_strand_id
1 'polypeptide(L)'
;MDPYDRIWDVDQNFTPFHVSTGFKIQRNFNLSTLRESPPAAVLETTRVLARREVLTYNLPLDTLANYNIVLYFAGIVPVSHSFDLLINGDVVQSNYTVKMSEVSALYFTRKEIKSLNITLKGITYYPQINAIEVYQMVDIPLEASSTTGSIELSLCIT
;
A
#
# COMPACT_ATOMS: atom_id res chain seq x y z
N MET A 1 7.84 -7.76 -15.56
CA MET A 1 8.77 -6.63 -15.29
C MET A 1 7.89 -5.44 -14.95
N ASP A 2 8.23 -4.69 -13.92
CA ASP A 2 7.51 -3.47 -13.55
C ASP A 2 7.79 -2.39 -14.61
N PRO A 3 6.77 -1.71 -15.18
CA PRO A 3 6.98 -0.69 -16.22
C PRO A 3 7.73 0.54 -15.74
N TYR A 4 7.89 0.71 -14.43
CA TYR A 4 8.59 1.83 -13.79
C TYR A 4 9.89 1.41 -13.10
N ASP A 5 10.39 0.19 -13.36
CA ASP A 5 11.61 -0.39 -12.77
C ASP A 5 11.63 -0.41 -11.22
N ARG A 6 10.45 -0.42 -10.59
CA ARG A 6 10.31 -0.50 -9.13
C ARG A 6 10.75 -1.87 -8.61
N ILE A 7 11.40 -1.88 -7.46
CA ILE A 7 11.74 -3.10 -6.73
C ILE A 7 10.66 -3.35 -5.68
N TRP A 8 10.06 -4.53 -5.72
CA TRP A 8 9.00 -4.92 -4.80
C TRP A 8 9.54 -5.94 -3.80
N ASP A 9 9.63 -5.53 -2.54
CA ASP A 9 10.06 -6.38 -1.44
C ASP A 9 8.89 -7.07 -0.72
N VAL A 10 9.18 -8.19 -0.06
CA VAL A 10 8.19 -8.90 0.77
C VAL A 10 7.96 -8.15 2.08
N ASP A 11 6.71 -8.19 2.58
CA ASP A 11 6.30 -7.42 3.76
C ASP A 11 6.69 -8.01 5.11
N GLN A 12 7.31 -9.19 5.16
CA GLN A 12 7.60 -9.95 6.39
C GLN A 12 8.36 -9.18 7.46
N ASN A 13 9.19 -8.22 7.07
CA ASN A 13 9.99 -7.41 7.98
C ASN A 13 9.25 -6.18 8.53
N PHE A 14 8.08 -5.86 8.00
CA PHE A 14 7.36 -4.60 8.27
C PHE A 14 6.06 -4.80 9.04
N THR A 15 5.63 -6.04 9.19
CA THR A 15 4.44 -6.40 9.97
C THR A 15 4.75 -7.51 10.97
N PRO A 16 4.24 -7.41 12.22
CA PRO A 16 4.41 -8.49 13.21
C PRO A 16 3.56 -9.73 12.88
N PHE A 17 2.64 -9.64 11.94
CA PHE A 17 1.69 -10.71 11.63
C PHE A 17 2.11 -11.48 10.40
N HIS A 18 2.46 -12.76 10.59
CA HIS A 18 2.88 -13.68 9.51
C HIS A 18 1.72 -14.46 8.86
N VAL A 19 0.51 -13.96 8.98
CA VAL A 19 -0.64 -14.63 8.37
C VAL A 19 -0.74 -14.19 6.91
N SER A 20 -0.04 -14.88 6.02
CA SER A 20 -0.31 -14.78 4.60
C SER A 20 -1.53 -15.63 4.28
N THR A 21 -2.49 -15.05 3.58
CA THR A 21 -3.45 -15.87 2.88
C THR A 21 -2.79 -16.34 1.60
N GLY A 22 -2.63 -17.62 1.44
CA GLY A 22 -2.14 -18.23 0.21
C GLY A 22 -3.15 -18.15 -0.96
N PHE A 23 -3.95 -17.09 -1.02
CA PHE A 23 -4.85 -16.84 -2.16
C PHE A 23 -4.09 -16.08 -3.23
N LYS A 24 -3.58 -16.81 -4.19
CA LYS A 24 -3.16 -16.27 -5.47
C LYS A 24 -4.30 -16.48 -6.46
N ILE A 25 -4.93 -15.39 -6.87
CA ILE A 25 -5.99 -15.43 -7.88
C ILE A 25 -5.53 -14.62 -9.09
N GLN A 26 -5.32 -15.30 -10.20
CA GLN A 26 -5.16 -14.63 -11.50
C GLN A 26 -6.50 -14.02 -11.90
N ARG A 27 -6.56 -12.71 -11.95
CA ARG A 27 -7.70 -11.95 -12.47
C ARG A 27 -7.20 -10.84 -13.39
N ASN A 28 -7.91 -10.62 -14.48
CA ASN A 28 -7.70 -9.46 -15.32
C ASN A 28 -8.41 -8.26 -14.67
N PHE A 29 -7.68 -7.50 -13.87
CA PHE A 29 -8.19 -6.26 -13.31
C PHE A 29 -8.15 -5.14 -14.33
N ASN A 30 -9.14 -4.25 -14.29
CA ASN A 30 -9.08 -3.01 -15.04
C ASN A 30 -8.16 -2.01 -14.29
N LEU A 31 -6.93 -1.86 -14.76
CA LEU A 31 -5.93 -0.98 -14.16
C LEU A 31 -6.03 0.47 -14.61
N SER A 32 -6.93 0.81 -15.54
CA SER A 32 -7.04 2.17 -16.09
C SER A 32 -7.47 3.23 -15.07
N THR A 33 -7.97 2.81 -13.92
CA THR A 33 -8.35 3.69 -12.80
C THR A 33 -7.18 4.08 -11.91
N LEU A 34 -6.04 3.40 -12.04
CA LEU A 34 -4.82 3.68 -11.26
C LEU A 34 -3.97 4.72 -11.98
N ARG A 35 -3.41 5.67 -11.25
CA ARG A 35 -2.45 6.65 -11.80
C ARG A 35 -1.16 5.95 -12.24
N GLU A 36 -0.70 5.01 -11.42
CA GLU A 36 0.45 4.17 -11.66
C GLU A 36 0.06 2.74 -11.35
N SER A 37 0.27 1.83 -12.30
CA SER A 37 -0.13 0.44 -12.13
C SER A 37 1.03 -0.37 -11.60
N PRO A 38 0.87 -1.06 -10.45
CA PRO A 38 1.84 -2.05 -10.02
C PRO A 38 1.80 -3.26 -10.96
N PRO A 39 2.84 -4.12 -10.97
CA PRO A 39 2.79 -5.38 -11.69
C PRO A 39 1.57 -6.21 -11.32
N ALA A 40 0.99 -6.91 -12.28
CA ALA A 40 -0.19 -7.75 -12.01
C ALA A 40 0.05 -8.77 -10.89
N ALA A 41 1.26 -9.33 -10.80
CA ALA A 41 1.65 -10.27 -9.76
C ALA A 41 1.48 -9.70 -8.33
N VAL A 42 1.69 -8.38 -8.15
CA VAL A 42 1.51 -7.69 -6.87
C VAL A 42 0.04 -7.63 -6.47
N LEU A 43 -0.86 -7.48 -7.43
CA LEU A 43 -2.31 -7.42 -7.19
C LEU A 43 -2.95 -8.81 -7.07
N GLU A 44 -2.26 -9.87 -7.50
CA GLU A 44 -2.72 -11.25 -7.37
C GLU A 44 -2.57 -11.82 -5.95
N THR A 45 -1.81 -11.15 -5.09
CA THR A 45 -1.60 -11.53 -3.70
C THR A 45 -2.17 -10.48 -2.76
N THR A 46 -2.64 -10.87 -1.61
CA THR A 46 -3.14 -9.95 -0.59
C THR A 46 -2.86 -10.48 0.81
N ARG A 47 -2.54 -9.58 1.72
CA ARG A 47 -2.53 -9.92 3.13
C ARG A 47 -3.92 -9.70 3.72
N VAL A 48 -4.45 -10.75 4.31
CA VAL A 48 -5.73 -10.72 5.03
C VAL A 48 -5.51 -11.35 6.40
N LEU A 49 -5.98 -10.72 7.45
CA LEU A 49 -5.94 -11.31 8.79
C LEU A 49 -7.06 -12.32 9.00
N ALA A 50 -6.81 -13.35 9.81
CA ALA A 50 -7.77 -14.42 10.09
C ALA A 50 -8.91 -14.01 11.05
N ARG A 51 -8.87 -12.81 11.64
CA ARG A 51 -9.85 -12.29 12.60
C ARG A 51 -10.03 -10.79 12.41
N ARG A 52 -11.06 -10.19 13.05
CA ARG A 52 -11.27 -8.72 13.11
C ARG A 52 -10.17 -8.06 13.95
N GLU A 53 -8.95 -8.17 13.49
CA GLU A 53 -7.77 -7.65 14.16
C GLU A 53 -7.27 -6.42 13.42
N VAL A 54 -6.28 -5.80 14.01
CA VAL A 54 -5.62 -4.63 13.47
C VAL A 54 -4.40 -5.10 12.68
N LEU A 55 -4.38 -4.83 11.39
CA LEU A 55 -3.21 -5.04 10.54
C LEU A 55 -2.33 -3.80 10.58
N THR A 56 -1.10 -3.93 11.02
CA THR A 56 -0.18 -2.80 11.18
C THR A 56 1.12 -3.05 10.44
N TYR A 57 1.57 -2.04 9.70
CA TYR A 57 2.88 -1.96 9.07
C TYR A 57 3.69 -0.85 9.72
N ASN A 58 4.94 -1.16 10.06
CA ASN A 58 5.89 -0.21 10.59
C ASN A 58 7.08 -0.10 9.62
N LEU A 59 7.17 1.01 8.92
CA LEU A 59 8.23 1.26 7.96
C LEU A 59 9.20 2.30 8.53
N PRO A 60 10.45 1.91 8.82
CA PRO A 60 11.49 2.88 9.14
C PRO A 60 11.79 3.71 7.88
N LEU A 61 11.92 5.01 8.05
CA LEU A 61 12.30 5.93 6.99
C LEU A 61 13.72 6.44 7.28
N ASP A 62 14.55 6.47 6.26
CA ASP A 62 15.98 6.81 6.42
C ASP A 62 16.17 8.27 6.84
N THR A 63 15.33 9.15 6.37
CA THR A 63 15.45 10.58 6.57
C THR A 63 14.17 11.22 7.08
N LEU A 64 14.30 12.34 7.81
CA LEU A 64 13.17 13.22 8.11
C LEU A 64 12.84 14.01 6.83
N ALA A 65 11.71 13.70 6.20
CA ALA A 65 11.31 14.32 4.93
C ALA A 65 9.79 14.28 4.72
N ASN A 66 9.36 14.83 3.59
CA ASN A 66 7.99 14.68 3.12
C ASN A 66 7.90 13.40 2.28
N TYR A 67 6.81 12.65 2.46
CA TYR A 67 6.58 11.39 1.77
C TYR A 67 5.20 11.33 1.12
N ASN A 68 5.16 10.78 -0.09
CA ASN A 68 3.93 10.31 -0.72
C ASN A 68 3.79 8.80 -0.44
N ILE A 69 2.58 8.38 -0.12
CA ILE A 69 2.24 7.01 0.25
C ILE A 69 1.11 6.55 -0.66
N VAL A 70 1.28 5.41 -1.29
CA VAL A 70 0.25 4.78 -2.12
C VAL A 70 -0.07 3.41 -1.55
N LEU A 71 -1.35 3.15 -1.31
CA LEU A 71 -1.84 1.88 -0.80
C LEU A 71 -2.73 1.23 -1.86
N TYR A 72 -2.39 0.02 -2.28
CA TYR A 72 -3.11 -0.72 -3.31
C TYR A 72 -4.00 -1.79 -2.70
N PHE A 73 -5.21 -1.87 -3.24
CA PHE A 73 -6.23 -2.82 -2.83
C PHE A 73 -6.83 -3.51 -4.06
N ALA A 74 -6.83 -4.84 -4.06
CA ALA A 74 -7.47 -5.65 -5.08
C ALA A 74 -8.42 -6.65 -4.42
N GLY A 75 -9.68 -6.62 -4.78
CA GLY A 75 -10.70 -7.51 -4.22
C GLY A 75 -10.60 -8.92 -4.77
N ILE A 76 -9.56 -9.65 -4.38
CA ILE A 76 -9.32 -11.03 -4.79
C ILE A 76 -10.05 -12.05 -3.89
N VAL A 77 -10.41 -11.66 -2.68
CA VAL A 77 -11.17 -12.50 -1.73
C VAL A 77 -12.66 -12.37 -2.02
N PRO A 78 -13.46 -13.46 -1.97
CA PRO A 78 -14.86 -13.47 -2.43
C PRO A 78 -15.85 -12.81 -1.46
N VAL A 79 -15.38 -11.88 -0.63
CA VAL A 79 -16.18 -11.08 0.30
C VAL A 79 -15.70 -9.65 0.31
N SER A 80 -16.59 -8.68 0.54
CA SER A 80 -16.19 -7.28 0.70
C SER A 80 -15.66 -7.06 2.10
N HIS A 81 -14.50 -6.42 2.18
CA HIS A 81 -13.82 -6.07 3.42
C HIS A 81 -13.95 -4.58 3.69
N SER A 82 -14.27 -4.18 4.92
CA SER A 82 -14.25 -2.78 5.30
C SER A 82 -13.44 -2.57 6.58
N PHE A 83 -12.73 -1.44 6.61
CA PHE A 83 -11.84 -1.08 7.71
C PHE A 83 -11.63 0.43 7.77
N ASP A 84 -11.22 0.91 8.93
CA ASP A 84 -10.65 2.24 9.08
C ASP A 84 -9.15 2.17 8.76
N LEU A 85 -8.67 3.14 8.00
CA LEU A 85 -7.26 3.30 7.68
C LEU A 85 -6.68 4.46 8.49
N LEU A 86 -5.59 4.18 9.19
CA LEU A 86 -4.85 5.16 9.97
C LEU A 86 -3.41 5.26 9.43
N ILE A 87 -2.88 6.48 9.43
CA ILE A 87 -1.46 6.74 9.17
C ILE A 87 -0.91 7.54 10.34
N ASN A 88 0.12 7.00 11.01
CA ASN A 88 0.74 7.56 12.21
C ASN A 88 -0.29 7.90 13.32
N GLY A 89 -1.33 7.06 13.45
CA GLY A 89 -2.40 7.21 14.44
C GLY A 89 -3.58 8.07 14.00
N ASP A 90 -3.45 8.86 12.94
CA ASP A 90 -4.53 9.67 12.39
C ASP A 90 -5.43 8.86 11.46
N VAL A 91 -6.74 8.90 11.66
CA VAL A 91 -7.70 8.30 10.72
C VAL A 91 -7.68 9.10 9.41
N VAL A 92 -7.21 8.49 8.34
CA VAL A 92 -7.12 9.12 7.00
C VAL A 92 -8.24 8.69 6.08
N GLN A 93 -8.85 7.54 6.35
CA GLN A 93 -10.00 7.04 5.63
C GLN A 93 -10.84 6.16 6.55
N SER A 94 -12.09 6.56 6.82
CA SER A 94 -13.03 5.74 7.60
C SER A 94 -13.85 4.84 6.69
N ASN A 95 -14.16 3.67 7.20
CA ASN A 95 -15.05 2.69 6.59
C ASN A 95 -14.75 2.43 5.10
N TYR A 96 -13.45 2.34 4.79
CA TYR A 96 -13.03 2.01 3.42
C TYR A 96 -13.40 0.56 3.08
N THR A 97 -14.00 0.37 1.91
CA THR A 97 -14.47 -0.95 1.47
C THR A 97 -13.73 -1.40 0.24
N VAL A 98 -13.07 -2.55 0.33
CA VAL A 98 -12.49 -3.25 -0.81
C VAL A 98 -13.56 -4.16 -1.41
N LYS A 99 -13.99 -3.84 -2.62
CA LYS A 99 -15.03 -4.60 -3.32
C LYS A 99 -14.43 -5.71 -4.16
N MET A 100 -15.12 -6.82 -4.21
CA MET A 100 -14.71 -7.98 -5.00
C MET A 100 -14.52 -7.61 -6.49
N SER A 101 -13.43 -8.07 -7.07
CA SER A 101 -13.06 -7.87 -8.48
C SER A 101 -12.74 -6.42 -8.88
N GLU A 102 -12.69 -5.49 -7.93
CA GLU A 102 -12.24 -4.12 -8.17
C GLU A 102 -10.78 -3.94 -7.70
N VAL A 103 -10.07 -3.02 -8.37
CA VAL A 103 -8.76 -2.53 -7.96
C VAL A 103 -8.86 -1.05 -7.66
N SER A 104 -8.22 -0.62 -6.60
CA SER A 104 -8.18 0.77 -6.18
C SER A 104 -6.84 1.11 -5.54
N ALA A 105 -6.50 2.39 -5.55
CA ALA A 105 -5.36 2.92 -4.83
C ALA A 105 -5.76 4.17 -4.05
N LEU A 106 -5.23 4.29 -2.84
CA LEU A 106 -5.37 5.48 -2.01
C LEU A 106 -4.02 6.20 -1.93
N TYR A 107 -4.05 7.52 -2.09
CA TYR A 107 -2.88 8.38 -2.16
C TYR A 107 -2.88 9.34 -0.99
N PHE A 108 -1.77 9.38 -0.26
CA PHE A 108 -1.60 10.26 0.90
C PHE A 108 -0.25 10.95 0.85
N THR A 109 -0.18 12.13 1.44
CA THR A 109 1.07 12.85 1.69
C THR A 109 1.26 13.05 3.18
N ARG A 110 2.47 12.80 3.69
CA ARG A 110 2.88 13.11 5.06
C ARG A 110 4.10 14.00 5.03
N LYS A 111 4.07 15.07 5.83
CA LYS A 111 5.16 16.03 5.92
C LYS A 111 6.01 15.77 7.15
N GLU A 112 7.31 15.94 6.98
CA GLU A 112 8.29 15.93 8.08
C GLU A 112 8.17 14.69 8.99
N ILE A 113 8.07 13.50 8.37
CA ILE A 113 8.04 12.23 9.11
C ILE A 113 9.38 11.49 8.97
N LYS A 114 9.75 10.73 10.02
CA LYS A 114 10.93 9.85 10.07
C LYS A 114 10.55 8.39 10.27
N SER A 115 9.27 8.10 10.47
CA SER A 115 8.73 6.76 10.55
C SER A 115 7.31 6.77 10.01
N LEU A 116 6.90 5.65 9.45
CA LEU A 116 5.57 5.48 8.90
C LEU A 116 4.91 4.27 9.56
N ASN A 117 3.81 4.52 10.25
CA ASN A 117 2.93 3.47 10.75
C ASN A 117 1.64 3.51 9.93
N ILE A 118 1.29 2.39 9.31
CA ILE A 118 0.04 2.21 8.58
C ILE A 118 -0.78 1.17 9.31
N THR A 119 -1.98 1.52 9.72
CA THR A 119 -2.87 0.65 10.49
C THR A 119 -4.22 0.51 9.79
N LEU A 120 -4.64 -0.73 9.54
CA LEU A 120 -5.96 -1.08 9.04
C LEU A 120 -6.75 -1.74 10.18
N LYS A 121 -7.80 -1.07 10.65
CA LYS A 121 -8.65 -1.53 11.75
C LYS A 121 -9.95 -2.09 11.19
N GLY A 122 -10.12 -3.40 11.23
CA GLY A 122 -11.27 -4.10 10.64
C GLY A 122 -12.61 -3.69 11.24
N ILE A 123 -13.59 -3.42 10.38
CA ILE A 123 -14.99 -3.15 10.73
C ILE A 123 -15.85 -4.35 10.35
N THR A 124 -15.85 -4.73 9.07
CA THR A 124 -16.52 -5.92 8.58
C THR A 124 -15.52 -6.88 7.97
N TYR A 125 -15.61 -8.14 8.33
CA TYR A 125 -14.61 -9.14 7.96
C TYR A 125 -13.20 -8.74 8.39
N TYR A 126 -12.20 -8.91 7.54
CA TYR A 126 -10.80 -8.75 7.86
C TYR A 126 -10.21 -7.59 7.08
N PRO A 127 -9.33 -6.76 7.66
CA PRO A 127 -8.58 -5.80 6.87
C PRO A 127 -7.70 -6.53 5.85
N GLN A 128 -7.59 -5.97 4.65
CA GLN A 128 -6.74 -6.50 3.59
C GLN A 128 -5.97 -5.38 2.90
N ILE A 129 -4.80 -5.72 2.37
CA ILE A 129 -3.98 -4.83 1.55
C ILE A 129 -3.13 -5.67 0.60
N ASN A 130 -2.84 -5.15 -0.59
CA ASN A 130 -2.05 -5.83 -1.62
C ASN A 130 -0.64 -5.27 -1.73
N ALA A 131 -0.47 -3.95 -1.65
CA ALA A 131 0.85 -3.33 -1.72
C ALA A 131 0.88 -1.94 -1.06
N ILE A 132 2.09 -1.52 -0.71
CA ILE A 132 2.40 -0.20 -0.17
C ILE A 132 3.57 0.35 -0.96
N GLU A 133 3.45 1.58 -1.45
CA GLU A 133 4.57 2.34 -2.01
C GLU A 133 4.80 3.59 -1.17
N VAL A 134 6.05 3.94 -0.97
CA VAL A 134 6.46 5.12 -0.21
C VAL A 134 7.54 5.86 -0.98
N TYR A 135 7.26 7.09 -1.35
CA TYR A 135 8.17 7.95 -2.11
C TYR A 135 8.62 9.12 -1.26
N GLN A 136 9.91 9.32 -1.10
CA GLN A 136 10.43 10.56 -0.55
C GLN A 136 10.25 11.69 -1.56
N MET A 137 9.66 12.79 -1.14
CA MET A 137 9.58 14.01 -1.95
C MET A 137 10.90 14.76 -1.84
N VAL A 138 11.52 15.03 -2.98
CA VAL A 138 12.75 15.82 -3.08
C VAL A 138 12.45 17.13 -3.77
N ASP A 139 12.75 18.24 -3.13
CA ASP A 139 12.69 19.56 -3.76
C ASP A 139 13.84 19.70 -4.75
N ILE A 140 13.51 19.77 -6.05
CA ILE A 140 14.50 20.01 -7.10
C ILE A 140 14.61 21.52 -7.30
N PRO A 141 15.80 22.13 -7.15
CA PRO A 141 16.00 23.54 -7.49
C PRO A 141 15.60 23.83 -8.94
N LEU A 142 14.92 24.92 -9.17
CA LEU A 142 14.38 25.31 -10.49
C LEU A 142 15.45 25.47 -11.61
N GLU A 143 16.74 25.44 -11.29
CA GLU A 143 17.84 25.61 -12.27
C GLU A 143 18.30 24.32 -12.94
N ALA A 144 17.84 23.15 -12.45
CA ALA A 144 18.15 21.86 -13.08
C ALA A 144 16.95 21.40 -13.92
N SER A 145 16.95 21.71 -15.20
CA SER A 145 15.93 21.21 -16.12
C SER A 145 15.95 19.67 -16.14
N SER A 146 14.78 19.09 -15.88
CA SER A 146 14.37 17.75 -16.25
C SER A 146 15.15 16.56 -15.68
N THR A 147 15.01 16.27 -14.38
CA THR A 147 14.87 14.87 -13.91
C THR A 147 14.34 14.87 -12.49
N THR A 148 13.09 14.48 -12.30
CA THR A 148 12.50 14.25 -10.98
C THR A 148 13.10 12.96 -10.44
N GLY A 149 14.08 13.04 -9.55
CA GLY A 149 14.59 11.90 -8.81
C GLY A 149 13.74 11.68 -7.57
N SER A 150 12.97 10.61 -7.49
CA SER A 150 12.36 10.14 -6.26
C SER A 150 13.15 8.94 -5.75
N ILE A 151 13.44 8.92 -4.44
CA ILE A 151 13.91 7.71 -3.79
C ILE A 151 12.67 6.92 -3.39
N GLU A 152 12.57 5.73 -3.89
CA GLU A 152 11.39 4.89 -3.79
C GLU A 152 11.61 3.71 -2.85
N LEU A 153 10.66 3.45 -1.98
CA LEU A 153 10.51 2.18 -1.28
C LEU A 153 9.17 1.58 -1.70
N SER A 154 9.21 0.50 -2.47
CA SER A 154 8.01 -0.24 -2.87
C SER A 154 7.93 -1.56 -2.13
N LEU A 155 6.83 -1.81 -1.45
CA LEU A 155 6.59 -3.01 -0.68
C LEU A 155 5.50 -3.85 -1.33
N CYS A 156 5.85 -5.05 -1.79
CA CYS A 156 4.89 -6.04 -2.24
C CYS A 156 4.46 -6.92 -1.07
N ILE A 157 3.17 -7.13 -0.97
CA ILE A 157 2.58 -7.98 0.06
C ILE A 157 2.36 -9.37 -0.53
N THR A 158 3.20 -10.31 -0.16
CA THR A 158 3.11 -11.72 -0.60
C THR A 158 2.81 -12.66 0.56
#